data_ffcbd80201666e7e9300c426bca6b2dc
#
_entry.id   ffcbd80201666e7e9300c426bca6b2dc
#
_cell.length_a   1.000
_cell.length_b   1.000
_cell.length_c   1.000
_cell.angle_alpha   90.00
_cell.angle_beta   90.00
_cell.angle_gamma   90.00
#
_symmetry.space_group_name_H-M   'P 1'
#
loop_
_entity.id
_entity.type
_entity.pdbx_description
1 polymer ?
#
loop_
_entity_poly.entity_id
_entity_poly.type
_entity_poly.pdbx_seq_one_letter_code
_entity_poly.pdbx_strand_id
1 'polypeptide(L)'
;MEIKTYKYPKDTKDLLIRDFDPNLIGEAVSAISDIINDIEENGDTALLKYERQFDCPSIESLKVTELEFEEAEAAVSQELKDAMKVAADNIRKFHAAQLMEPIEVETTPGVVCRQKAVPLHSVGLYVPGGRAPLFSTALMLAIPARLAGCPEIAICTPPDKSGRVNPTILVAARLAGVTEVYKAGGAQAIAAMAFGTETIPKVNKIFGPGNLYVMLAKAFVAKQTHTLVDLPAGPSEVMIVADETANPTFVAADFLSQAEHGPDSQSILVTTSERLADEVAKNAVEMAKELPRVDLIEQSLKKSRIIVVRTDDEMMRIANEYAPEHLIINHTDADKLAEMVENAGSVFLGQYACESAGDYASGTNHTLPTSGNAKAYSGVNIDSFMKKITFQRLTAEGIATLGPVVETMAEGEGLLAHKLAATVRIEQVKKR
;
A
#
# COMPACT_ATOMS: atom_id res chain seq x y z
N MET A 1 15.47 -18.77 -20.29
CA MET A 1 14.16 -18.19 -19.89
C MET A 1 13.05 -18.89 -20.67
N GLU A 2 11.99 -19.33 -20.00
CA GLU A 2 10.80 -19.92 -20.58
C GLU A 2 9.59 -19.53 -19.72
N ILE A 3 8.50 -19.12 -20.34
CA ILE A 3 7.24 -18.81 -19.65
C ILE A 3 6.28 -19.96 -19.96
N LYS A 4 5.73 -20.57 -18.89
CA LYS A 4 4.79 -21.70 -19.04
C LYS A 4 3.45 -21.21 -19.56
N THR A 5 2.98 -21.81 -20.65
CA THR A 5 1.66 -21.56 -21.22
C THR A 5 0.73 -22.74 -21.00
N TYR A 6 -0.47 -22.46 -20.45
CA TYR A 6 -1.50 -23.42 -20.17
C TYR A 6 -2.71 -23.16 -21.06
N LYS A 7 -3.05 -24.10 -21.94
CA LYS A 7 -4.15 -23.94 -22.90
C LYS A 7 -5.38 -24.69 -22.39
N TYR A 8 -6.47 -23.95 -22.16
CA TYR A 8 -7.78 -24.46 -21.76
C TYR A 8 -7.76 -25.36 -20.52
N PRO A 9 -7.13 -24.94 -19.41
CA PRO A 9 -7.03 -25.78 -18.23
C PRO A 9 -8.43 -26.04 -17.65
N LYS A 10 -8.66 -27.27 -17.17
CA LYS A 10 -9.93 -27.67 -16.53
C LYS A 10 -10.06 -27.07 -15.12
N ASP A 11 -8.94 -26.89 -14.42
CA ASP A 11 -8.85 -26.25 -13.12
C ASP A 11 -7.71 -25.23 -13.16
N THR A 12 -7.94 -24.08 -12.60
CA THR A 12 -6.99 -22.97 -12.56
C THR A 12 -6.39 -22.75 -11.17
N LYS A 13 -6.86 -23.44 -10.13
CA LYS A 13 -6.44 -23.21 -8.74
C LYS A 13 -4.93 -23.31 -8.55
N ASP A 14 -4.32 -24.37 -9.07
CA ASP A 14 -2.87 -24.58 -8.98
C ASP A 14 -2.08 -23.55 -9.81
N LEU A 15 -2.73 -22.93 -10.80
CA LEU A 15 -2.13 -21.90 -11.63
C LEU A 15 -2.16 -20.50 -10.98
N LEU A 16 -2.93 -20.33 -9.92
CA LEU A 16 -3.10 -19.07 -9.19
C LEU A 16 -2.36 -19.06 -7.85
N ILE A 17 -1.57 -20.13 -7.56
CA ILE A 17 -0.79 -20.21 -6.33
C ILE A 17 0.39 -19.24 -6.40
N ARG A 18 0.64 -18.61 -5.27
CA ARG A 18 1.80 -17.77 -4.98
C ARG A 18 2.79 -18.58 -4.16
N ASP A 19 3.96 -18.82 -4.72
CA ASP A 19 4.98 -19.65 -4.08
C ASP A 19 5.74 -18.83 -3.01
N PHE A 20 5.42 -19.09 -1.74
CA PHE A 20 6.21 -18.64 -0.59
C PHE A 20 7.01 -19.82 -0.03
N ASP A 21 8.28 -19.60 0.28
CA ASP A 21 9.08 -20.60 1.00
C ASP A 21 8.82 -20.50 2.52
N PRO A 22 8.15 -21.48 3.15
CA PRO A 22 7.88 -21.44 4.59
C PRO A 22 9.14 -21.44 5.47
N ASN A 23 10.26 -22.00 4.97
CA ASN A 23 11.50 -22.06 5.74
C ASN A 23 12.15 -20.67 5.87
N LEU A 24 12.13 -19.88 4.79
CA LEU A 24 12.60 -18.49 4.82
C LEU A 24 11.82 -17.63 5.82
N ILE A 25 10.52 -17.90 5.97
CA ILE A 25 9.68 -17.19 6.94
C ILE A 25 10.11 -17.52 8.37
N GLY A 26 10.36 -18.79 8.67
CA GLY A 26 10.72 -19.24 10.04
C GLY A 26 12.02 -18.61 10.55
N GLU A 27 13.07 -18.61 9.72
CA GLU A 27 14.36 -18.00 10.04
C GLU A 27 14.25 -16.47 10.20
N ALA A 28 13.52 -15.83 9.28
CA ALA A 28 13.31 -14.38 9.33
C ALA A 28 12.53 -13.95 10.58
N VAL A 29 11.53 -14.69 11.01
CA VAL A 29 10.72 -14.37 12.21
C VAL A 29 11.59 -14.33 13.47
N SER A 30 12.52 -15.29 13.65
CA SER A 30 13.40 -15.28 14.82
C SER A 30 14.33 -14.06 14.83
N ALA A 31 14.99 -13.79 13.70
CA ALA A 31 15.89 -12.65 13.58
C ALA A 31 15.17 -11.30 13.79
N ILE A 32 13.94 -11.17 13.27
CA ILE A 32 13.12 -9.97 13.42
C ILE A 32 12.68 -9.76 14.87
N SER A 33 12.29 -10.83 15.57
CA SER A 33 11.93 -10.76 16.98
C SER A 33 13.07 -10.21 17.84
N ASP A 34 14.31 -10.67 17.61
CA ASP A 34 15.48 -10.19 18.33
C ASP A 34 15.76 -8.70 18.05
N ILE A 35 15.65 -8.29 16.76
CA ILE A 35 15.82 -6.88 16.37
C ILE A 35 14.77 -5.99 17.05
N ILE A 36 13.51 -6.40 17.02
CA ILE A 36 12.41 -5.61 17.56
C ILE A 36 12.54 -5.44 19.08
N ASN A 37 12.83 -6.51 19.81
CA ASN A 37 13.02 -6.46 21.25
C ASN A 37 14.22 -5.59 21.64
N ASP A 38 15.35 -5.69 20.91
CA ASP A 38 16.54 -4.88 21.17
C ASP A 38 16.25 -3.38 20.92
N ILE A 39 15.49 -3.03 19.87
CA ILE A 39 15.09 -1.64 19.63
C ILE A 39 14.14 -1.11 20.70
N GLU A 40 13.17 -1.92 21.14
CA GLU A 40 12.25 -1.54 22.22
C GLU A 40 13.01 -1.23 23.53
N GLU A 41 14.03 -2.02 23.84
CA GLU A 41 14.79 -1.90 25.10
C GLU A 41 15.87 -0.82 25.03
N ASN A 42 16.57 -0.67 23.91
CA ASN A 42 17.82 0.08 23.79
C ASN A 42 17.78 1.25 22.78
N GLY A 43 16.63 1.57 22.17
CA GLY A 43 16.39 2.75 21.33
C GLY A 43 17.44 2.97 20.23
N ASP A 44 17.94 4.19 20.15
CA ASP A 44 18.97 4.59 19.15
C ASP A 44 20.25 3.77 19.22
N THR A 45 20.62 3.26 20.40
CA THR A 45 21.82 2.43 20.55
C THR A 45 21.68 1.13 19.76
N ALA A 46 20.55 0.46 19.88
CA ALA A 46 20.26 -0.75 19.10
C ALA A 46 20.07 -0.41 17.62
N LEU A 47 19.37 0.68 17.30
CA LEU A 47 19.13 1.10 15.93
C LEU A 47 20.45 1.35 15.19
N LEU A 48 21.37 2.12 15.76
CA LEU A 48 22.72 2.35 15.19
C LEU A 48 23.52 1.05 15.05
N LYS A 49 23.39 0.11 15.98
CA LYS A 49 24.03 -1.21 15.90
C LYS A 49 23.58 -1.94 14.64
N TYR A 50 22.26 -2.00 14.40
CA TYR A 50 21.71 -2.70 13.23
C TYR A 50 21.96 -1.97 11.92
N GLU A 51 21.89 -0.63 11.90
CA GLU A 51 22.26 0.16 10.72
C GLU A 51 23.74 -0.04 10.33
N ARG A 52 24.64 -0.13 11.32
CA ARG A 52 26.06 -0.47 11.07
C ARG A 52 26.25 -1.88 10.54
N GLN A 53 25.44 -2.81 11.01
CA GLN A 53 25.52 -4.22 10.59
C GLN A 53 25.02 -4.42 9.16
N PHE A 54 23.90 -3.78 8.79
CA PHE A 54 23.18 -4.09 7.56
C PHE A 54 23.43 -3.08 6.44
N ASP A 55 23.47 -1.80 6.77
CA ASP A 55 23.48 -0.74 5.77
C ASP A 55 24.80 0.02 5.71
N CYS A 56 25.20 0.75 6.75
CA CYS A 56 26.39 1.61 6.76
C CYS A 56 27.25 1.41 8.02
N PRO A 57 28.42 0.72 7.95
CA PRO A 57 29.28 0.46 9.09
C PRO A 57 29.78 1.71 9.85
N SER A 58 29.83 2.86 9.17
CA SER A 58 30.32 4.13 9.71
C SER A 58 29.24 5.13 10.09
N ILE A 59 27.97 4.71 10.15
CA ILE A 59 26.89 5.64 10.47
C ILE A 59 26.98 6.14 11.91
N GLU A 60 26.87 7.47 12.09
CA GLU A 60 26.92 8.14 13.39
C GLU A 60 25.62 8.90 13.70
N SER A 61 24.87 9.32 12.69
CA SER A 61 23.63 10.10 12.82
C SER A 61 22.50 9.48 12.04
N LEU A 62 21.34 9.35 12.70
CA LEU A 62 20.14 8.78 12.11
C LEU A 62 19.27 9.83 11.39
N LYS A 63 19.36 11.10 11.75
CA LYS A 63 18.55 12.15 11.13
C LYS A 63 19.25 12.76 9.92
N VAL A 64 18.52 12.98 8.85
CA VAL A 64 18.96 13.73 7.67
C VAL A 64 19.03 15.22 8.02
N THR A 65 20.14 15.87 7.66
CA THR A 65 20.36 17.29 7.90
C THR A 65 19.84 18.16 6.76
N GLU A 66 19.65 19.46 7.00
CA GLU A 66 19.27 20.41 5.96
C GLU A 66 20.34 20.50 4.85
N LEU A 67 21.61 20.40 5.21
CA LEU A 67 22.71 20.36 4.23
C LEU A 67 22.60 19.17 3.27
N GLU A 68 22.20 17.98 3.77
CA GLU A 68 21.99 16.82 2.90
C GLU A 68 20.82 17.01 1.94
N PHE A 69 19.79 17.74 2.34
CA PHE A 69 18.72 18.12 1.43
C PHE A 69 19.17 19.11 0.36
N GLU A 70 19.97 20.12 0.72
CA GLU A 70 20.53 21.09 -0.24
C GLU A 70 21.47 20.40 -1.25
N GLU A 71 22.33 19.49 -0.79
CA GLU A 71 23.20 18.69 -1.65
C GLU A 71 22.39 17.76 -2.57
N ALA A 72 21.30 17.17 -2.07
CA ALA A 72 20.40 16.35 -2.88
C ALA A 72 19.72 17.17 -3.99
N GLU A 73 19.24 18.38 -3.65
CA GLU A 73 18.66 19.31 -4.64
C GLU A 73 19.67 19.68 -5.73
N ALA A 74 20.93 19.85 -5.40
CA ALA A 74 21.98 20.13 -6.36
C ALA A 74 22.37 18.92 -7.22
N ALA A 75 22.27 17.70 -6.68
CA ALA A 75 22.69 16.47 -7.34
C ALA A 75 21.66 15.91 -8.33
N VAL A 76 20.36 16.13 -8.09
CA VAL A 76 19.29 15.62 -8.95
C VAL A 76 19.11 16.52 -10.17
N SER A 77 19.03 15.91 -11.37
CA SER A 77 18.84 16.66 -12.62
C SER A 77 17.52 17.44 -12.64
N GLN A 78 17.50 18.57 -13.34
CA GLN A 78 16.30 19.39 -13.49
C GLN A 78 15.19 18.62 -14.19
N GLU A 79 15.54 17.82 -15.21
CA GLU A 79 14.59 16.98 -15.94
C GLU A 79 13.84 16.01 -15.00
N LEU A 80 14.56 15.33 -14.09
CA LEU A 80 13.94 14.42 -13.12
C LEU A 80 13.07 15.17 -12.10
N LYS A 81 13.52 16.34 -11.63
CA LYS A 81 12.72 17.19 -10.72
C LYS A 81 11.44 17.66 -11.39
N ASP A 82 11.49 18.04 -12.66
CA ASP A 82 10.31 18.45 -13.42
C ASP A 82 9.33 17.28 -13.61
N ALA A 83 9.82 16.07 -13.89
CA ALA A 83 9.01 14.87 -13.95
C ALA A 83 8.37 14.52 -12.60
N MET A 84 9.13 14.57 -11.49
CA MET A 84 8.60 14.40 -10.13
C MET A 84 7.51 15.41 -9.79
N LYS A 85 7.64 16.65 -10.26
CA LYS A 85 6.65 17.70 -10.03
C LYS A 85 5.33 17.37 -10.74
N VAL A 86 5.38 16.94 -12.00
CA VAL A 86 4.18 16.50 -12.74
C VAL A 86 3.49 15.34 -12.01
N ALA A 87 4.25 14.34 -11.60
CA ALA A 87 3.74 13.20 -10.84
C ALA A 87 3.08 13.67 -9.52
N ALA A 88 3.78 14.50 -8.75
CA ALA A 88 3.28 15.03 -7.48
C ALA A 88 1.99 15.83 -7.66
N ASP A 89 1.86 16.63 -8.71
CA ASP A 89 0.67 17.42 -8.99
C ASP A 89 -0.53 16.53 -9.36
N ASN A 90 -0.30 15.47 -10.15
CA ASN A 90 -1.34 14.49 -10.48
C ASN A 90 -1.79 13.70 -9.23
N ILE A 91 -0.85 13.25 -8.39
CA ILE A 91 -1.14 12.57 -7.12
C ILE A 91 -1.96 13.49 -6.20
N ARG A 92 -1.57 14.76 -6.06
CA ARG A 92 -2.35 15.74 -5.27
C ARG A 92 -3.75 15.91 -5.81
N LYS A 93 -3.90 16.08 -7.12
CA LYS A 93 -5.20 16.30 -7.76
C LYS A 93 -6.15 15.12 -7.53
N PHE A 94 -5.68 13.91 -7.73
CA PHE A 94 -6.49 12.71 -7.56
C PHE A 94 -6.85 12.47 -6.09
N HIS A 95 -5.88 12.55 -5.18
CA HIS A 95 -6.12 12.30 -3.75
C HIS A 95 -6.92 13.43 -3.09
N ALA A 96 -6.79 14.68 -3.52
CA ALA A 96 -7.61 15.77 -2.99
C ALA A 96 -9.11 15.56 -3.26
N ALA A 97 -9.46 14.92 -4.37
CA ALA A 97 -10.85 14.59 -4.69
C ALA A 97 -11.47 13.50 -3.79
N GLN A 98 -10.65 12.81 -2.99
CA GLN A 98 -11.09 11.77 -2.06
C GLN A 98 -11.45 12.32 -0.66
N LEU A 99 -11.21 13.60 -0.40
CA LEU A 99 -11.53 14.21 0.89
C LEU A 99 -13.05 14.15 1.11
N MET A 100 -13.43 13.58 2.27
CA MET A 100 -14.83 13.35 2.58
C MET A 100 -15.44 14.56 3.31
N GLU A 101 -16.59 15.02 2.81
CA GLU A 101 -17.41 15.98 3.52
C GLU A 101 -18.03 15.37 4.79
N PRO A 102 -18.19 16.16 5.88
CA PRO A 102 -18.86 15.69 7.07
C PRO A 102 -20.30 15.26 6.78
N ILE A 103 -20.73 14.16 7.39
CA ILE A 103 -22.10 13.68 7.33
C ILE A 103 -22.85 14.19 8.56
N GLU A 104 -24.07 14.73 8.36
CA GLU A 104 -24.98 15.10 9.44
C GLU A 104 -26.40 14.67 9.06
N VAL A 105 -27.05 13.90 9.96
CA VAL A 105 -28.40 13.35 9.74
C VAL A 105 -29.19 13.47 11.04
N GLU A 106 -30.36 14.07 10.99
CA GLU A 106 -31.36 13.95 12.04
C GLU A 106 -32.13 12.65 11.84
N THR A 107 -31.86 11.63 12.69
CA THR A 107 -32.45 10.29 12.58
C THR A 107 -33.84 10.20 13.19
N THR A 108 -34.11 11.03 14.17
CA THR A 108 -35.40 11.22 14.84
C THR A 108 -35.47 12.70 15.26
N PRO A 109 -36.63 13.36 15.27
CA PRO A 109 -36.71 14.76 15.71
C PRO A 109 -35.98 15.00 17.04
N GLY A 110 -35.03 15.93 17.01
CA GLY A 110 -34.15 16.24 18.15
C GLY A 110 -32.97 15.26 18.38
N VAL A 111 -32.72 14.30 17.49
CA VAL A 111 -31.57 13.37 17.52
C VAL A 111 -30.72 13.55 16.28
N VAL A 112 -29.58 14.22 16.42
CA VAL A 112 -28.64 14.49 15.31
C VAL A 112 -27.39 13.64 15.45
N CYS A 113 -27.15 12.81 14.44
CA CYS A 113 -25.93 12.01 14.29
C CYS A 113 -25.01 12.64 13.24
N ARG A 114 -23.73 12.82 13.60
CA ARG A 114 -22.71 13.39 12.72
C ARG A 114 -21.53 12.43 12.61
N GLN A 115 -20.86 12.44 11.46
CA GLN A 115 -19.57 11.79 11.27
C GLN A 115 -18.60 12.77 10.60
N LYS A 116 -17.38 12.85 11.11
CA LYS A 116 -16.28 13.55 10.42
C LYS A 116 -15.03 12.72 10.36
N ALA A 117 -14.28 12.87 9.29
CA ALA A 117 -12.92 12.36 9.18
C ALA A 117 -11.97 13.27 9.98
N VAL A 118 -11.03 12.64 10.69
CA VAL A 118 -10.00 13.30 11.49
C VAL A 118 -8.66 12.67 11.15
N PRO A 119 -7.60 13.44 10.81
CA PRO A 119 -6.31 12.89 10.48
C PRO A 119 -5.72 12.06 11.62
N LEU A 120 -4.90 11.08 11.26
CA LEU A 120 -3.98 10.46 12.22
C LEU A 120 -2.97 11.51 12.68
N HIS A 121 -2.63 11.51 13.96
CA HIS A 121 -1.73 12.53 14.53
C HIS A 121 -0.31 12.36 13.99
N SER A 122 0.20 11.13 13.97
CA SER A 122 1.55 10.82 13.52
C SER A 122 1.57 9.59 12.62
N VAL A 123 2.33 9.66 11.52
CA VAL A 123 2.49 8.56 10.57
C VAL A 123 3.94 8.35 10.19
N GLY A 124 4.35 7.08 10.11
CA GLY A 124 5.65 6.66 9.64
C GLY A 124 5.57 6.13 8.22
N LEU A 125 6.43 6.61 7.35
CA LEU A 125 6.49 6.23 5.95
C LEU A 125 7.81 5.51 5.70
N TYR A 126 7.73 4.22 5.40
CA TYR A 126 8.91 3.44 5.02
C TYR A 126 9.11 3.54 3.51
N VAL A 127 10.26 4.05 3.10
CA VAL A 127 10.66 4.20 1.69
C VAL A 127 11.84 3.29 1.41
N PRO A 128 11.70 2.24 0.58
CA PRO A 128 12.81 1.39 0.18
C PRO A 128 13.90 2.18 -0.56
N GLY A 129 15.16 1.97 -0.17
CA GLY A 129 16.32 2.67 -0.76
C GLY A 129 17.46 1.73 -1.18
N GLY A 130 17.30 0.40 -1.02
CA GLY A 130 18.37 -0.57 -1.20
C GLY A 130 18.69 -0.88 -2.66
N ARG A 131 17.99 -1.86 -3.28
CA ARG A 131 18.25 -2.28 -4.68
C ARG A 131 17.85 -1.25 -5.72
N ALA A 132 16.77 -0.51 -5.43
CA ALA A 132 16.32 0.63 -6.21
C ALA A 132 15.85 1.72 -5.25
N PRO A 133 16.22 2.99 -5.48
CA PRO A 133 15.70 4.11 -4.70
C PRO A 133 14.26 4.40 -5.15
N LEU A 134 13.27 3.90 -4.39
CA LEU A 134 11.86 4.07 -4.75
C LEU A 134 11.35 5.45 -4.31
N PHE A 135 11.90 6.51 -4.92
CA PHE A 135 11.51 7.90 -4.61
C PHE A 135 10.03 8.18 -4.89
N SER A 136 9.41 7.46 -5.84
CA SER A 136 7.97 7.53 -6.10
C SER A 136 7.15 7.17 -4.86
N THR A 137 7.61 6.20 -4.06
CA THR A 137 6.96 5.83 -2.79
C THR A 137 6.91 7.01 -1.80
N ALA A 138 7.95 7.87 -1.77
CA ALA A 138 7.90 9.07 -0.93
C ALA A 138 6.77 10.02 -1.38
N LEU A 139 6.57 10.22 -2.68
CA LEU A 139 5.46 11.02 -3.21
C LEU A 139 4.10 10.37 -2.91
N MET A 140 3.98 9.07 -3.20
CA MET A 140 2.73 8.29 -3.08
C MET A 140 2.22 8.18 -1.63
N LEU A 141 3.10 8.26 -0.64
CA LEU A 141 2.74 8.18 0.77
C LEU A 141 2.65 9.56 1.43
N ALA A 142 3.63 10.43 1.19
CA ALA A 142 3.70 11.72 1.89
C ALA A 142 2.65 12.71 1.39
N ILE A 143 2.33 12.74 0.09
CA ILE A 143 1.32 13.65 -0.45
C ILE A 143 -0.07 13.38 0.14
N PRO A 144 -0.62 12.15 0.12
CA PRO A 144 -1.91 11.89 0.75
C PRO A 144 -1.88 12.10 2.27
N ALA A 145 -0.78 11.79 2.96
CA ALA A 145 -0.64 12.09 4.39
C ALA A 145 -0.76 13.59 4.69
N ARG A 146 -0.11 14.44 3.88
CA ARG A 146 -0.22 15.89 3.98
C ARG A 146 -1.63 16.41 3.64
N LEU A 147 -2.24 15.91 2.58
CA LEU A 147 -3.61 16.27 2.19
C LEU A 147 -4.63 15.88 3.25
N ALA A 148 -4.46 14.71 3.89
CA ALA A 148 -5.28 14.29 5.02
C ALA A 148 -5.13 15.21 6.24
N GLY A 149 -4.03 15.97 6.32
CA GLY A 149 -3.75 16.90 7.43
C GLY A 149 -3.01 16.24 8.59
N CYS A 150 -2.25 15.16 8.38
CA CYS A 150 -1.42 14.55 9.42
C CYS A 150 -0.37 15.56 9.93
N PRO A 151 -0.36 15.90 11.24
CA PRO A 151 0.59 16.88 11.79
C PRO A 151 2.05 16.39 11.73
N GLU A 152 2.28 15.14 12.06
CA GLU A 152 3.60 14.55 12.13
C GLU A 152 3.75 13.45 11.08
N ILE A 153 4.72 13.62 10.18
CA ILE A 153 5.04 12.66 9.12
C ILE A 153 6.55 12.41 9.16
N ALA A 154 6.93 11.18 9.50
CA ALA A 154 8.32 10.73 9.56
C ALA A 154 8.60 9.75 8.40
N ILE A 155 9.66 9.98 7.64
CA ILE A 155 10.12 9.05 6.60
C ILE A 155 11.35 8.29 7.14
N CYS A 156 11.33 6.96 7.06
CA CYS A 156 12.50 6.11 7.27
C CYS A 156 12.91 5.47 5.94
N THR A 157 14.20 5.55 5.63
CA THR A 157 14.79 4.97 4.42
C THR A 157 16.23 4.55 4.70
N PRO A 158 16.71 3.40 4.17
CA PRO A 158 18.06 2.95 4.43
C PRO A 158 19.08 3.92 3.82
N PRO A 159 20.18 4.22 4.54
CA PRO A 159 21.32 4.92 3.96
C PRO A 159 22.12 4.01 3.03
N ASP A 160 22.95 4.60 2.20
CA ASP A 160 23.99 3.88 1.45
C ASP A 160 25.22 3.59 2.34
N LYS A 161 26.22 2.93 1.77
CA LYS A 161 27.48 2.58 2.48
C LYS A 161 28.29 3.80 2.96
N SER A 162 27.99 5.00 2.46
CA SER A 162 28.59 6.26 2.91
C SER A 162 27.77 6.98 3.99
N GLY A 163 26.62 6.40 4.42
CA GLY A 163 25.73 7.00 5.40
C GLY A 163 24.80 8.07 4.81
N ARG A 164 24.61 8.11 3.50
CA ARG A 164 23.78 9.10 2.79
C ARG A 164 22.48 8.46 2.30
N VAL A 165 21.42 9.19 2.41
CA VAL A 165 20.15 8.84 1.75
C VAL A 165 20.26 9.17 0.27
N ASN A 166 19.67 8.35 -0.59
CA ASN A 166 19.65 8.62 -2.01
C ASN A 166 19.03 10.01 -2.30
N PRO A 167 19.70 10.87 -3.06
CA PRO A 167 19.28 12.25 -3.32
C PRO A 167 17.85 12.35 -3.90
N THR A 168 17.43 11.41 -4.74
CA THR A 168 16.10 11.43 -5.35
C THR A 168 14.98 11.23 -4.32
N ILE A 169 15.24 10.45 -3.25
CA ILE A 169 14.28 10.27 -2.15
C ILE A 169 14.14 11.57 -1.35
N LEU A 170 15.25 12.27 -1.08
CA LEU A 170 15.22 13.54 -0.35
C LEU A 170 14.48 14.64 -1.13
N VAL A 171 14.75 14.74 -2.45
CA VAL A 171 14.03 15.69 -3.32
C VAL A 171 12.55 15.38 -3.36
N ALA A 172 12.16 14.10 -3.49
CA ALA A 172 10.75 13.68 -3.47
C ALA A 172 10.07 13.99 -2.13
N ALA A 173 10.73 13.70 -1.01
CA ALA A 173 10.24 14.02 0.33
C ALA A 173 10.00 15.53 0.50
N ARG A 174 10.96 16.36 0.12
CA ARG A 174 10.84 17.83 0.15
C ARG A 174 9.71 18.34 -0.75
N LEU A 175 9.58 17.80 -1.96
CA LEU A 175 8.50 18.13 -2.90
C LEU A 175 7.11 17.78 -2.33
N ALA A 176 7.02 16.68 -1.56
CA ALA A 176 5.82 16.30 -0.84
C ALA A 176 5.59 17.08 0.48
N GLY A 177 6.53 17.97 0.86
CA GLY A 177 6.45 18.79 2.07
C GLY A 177 6.86 18.08 3.36
N VAL A 178 7.73 17.06 3.28
CA VAL A 178 8.26 16.33 4.43
C VAL A 178 9.77 16.52 4.53
N THR A 179 10.25 16.94 5.69
CA THR A 179 11.68 17.15 6.01
C THR A 179 12.16 16.27 7.18
N GLU A 180 11.24 15.63 7.89
CA GLU A 180 11.58 14.66 8.93
C GLU A 180 11.91 13.30 8.27
N VAL A 181 13.18 13.15 7.86
CA VAL A 181 13.71 11.95 7.19
C VAL A 181 14.82 11.34 8.03
N TYR A 182 14.75 10.02 8.22
CA TYR A 182 15.65 9.25 9.06
C TYR A 182 16.35 8.14 8.28
N LYS A 183 17.63 7.97 8.56
CA LYS A 183 18.54 6.97 7.96
C LYS A 183 18.37 5.64 8.67
N ALA A 184 17.27 4.98 8.40
CA ALA A 184 16.94 3.68 8.99
C ALA A 184 16.23 2.80 7.95
N GLY A 185 16.76 1.58 7.77
CA GLY A 185 16.25 0.58 6.84
C GLY A 185 15.60 -0.62 7.54
N GLY A 186 15.10 -1.57 6.78
CA GLY A 186 14.71 -2.90 7.24
C GLY A 186 13.72 -2.98 8.40
N ALA A 187 13.78 -4.10 9.12
CA ALA A 187 12.93 -4.38 10.27
C ALA A 187 13.17 -3.41 11.43
N GLN A 188 14.43 -2.94 11.59
CA GLN A 188 14.79 -2.02 12.65
C GLN A 188 14.16 -0.63 12.47
N ALA A 189 13.95 -0.16 11.24
CA ALA A 189 13.19 1.08 10.97
C ALA A 189 11.72 0.95 11.38
N ILE A 190 11.11 -0.20 11.09
CA ILE A 190 9.72 -0.50 11.48
C ILE A 190 9.58 -0.52 13.01
N ALA A 191 10.51 -1.17 13.72
CA ALA A 191 10.54 -1.19 15.18
C ALA A 191 10.71 0.23 15.75
N ALA A 192 11.67 1.00 15.23
CA ALA A 192 11.92 2.36 15.69
C ALA A 192 10.68 3.27 15.55
N MET A 193 9.96 3.19 14.43
CA MET A 193 8.70 3.93 14.24
C MET A 193 7.57 3.42 15.16
N ALA A 194 7.53 2.13 15.47
CA ALA A 194 6.48 1.54 16.29
C ALA A 194 6.63 1.84 17.78
N PHE A 195 7.84 1.80 18.32
CA PHE A 195 8.12 2.03 19.73
C PHE A 195 8.54 3.48 20.03
N GLY A 196 9.14 4.14 19.06
CA GLY A 196 9.87 5.39 19.23
C GLY A 196 11.28 5.13 19.74
N THR A 197 12.21 6.01 19.39
CA THR A 197 13.57 6.05 19.93
C THR A 197 13.89 7.51 20.34
N GLU A 198 15.10 7.79 20.76
CA GLU A 198 15.51 9.15 21.09
C GLU A 198 15.47 10.07 19.87
N THR A 199 15.73 9.51 18.66
CA THR A 199 15.73 10.27 17.40
C THR A 199 14.47 10.10 16.58
N ILE A 200 13.93 8.88 16.46
CA ILE A 200 12.77 8.57 15.61
C ILE A 200 11.49 8.60 16.44
N PRO A 201 10.50 9.46 16.11
CA PRO A 201 9.27 9.55 16.88
C PRO A 201 8.42 8.29 16.73
N LYS A 202 7.73 7.91 17.83
CA LYS A 202 6.68 6.89 17.79
C LYS A 202 5.50 7.39 16.97
N VAL A 203 4.98 6.52 16.08
CA VAL A 203 3.88 6.87 15.19
C VAL A 203 2.61 6.06 15.48
N ASN A 204 1.46 6.60 15.06
CA ASN A 204 0.18 5.89 15.18
C ASN A 204 0.00 4.82 14.12
N LYS A 205 0.56 5.03 12.91
CA LYS A 205 0.44 4.06 11.80
C LYS A 205 1.66 4.12 10.90
N ILE A 206 2.11 2.94 10.44
CA ILE A 206 3.25 2.79 9.54
C ILE A 206 2.73 2.39 8.16
N PHE A 207 3.28 3.05 7.13
CA PHE A 207 2.97 2.83 5.72
C PHE A 207 4.23 2.50 4.94
N GLY A 208 4.08 1.82 3.83
CA GLY A 208 5.12 1.65 2.83
C GLY A 208 5.39 0.19 2.45
N PRO A 209 5.80 -0.03 1.20
CA PRO A 209 6.21 -1.33 0.70
C PRO A 209 7.55 -1.75 1.33
N GLY A 210 7.87 -3.02 1.26
CA GLY A 210 9.15 -3.52 1.76
C GLY A 210 9.35 -4.99 1.44
N ASN A 211 10.57 -5.46 1.68
CA ASN A 211 10.90 -6.87 1.53
C ASN A 211 10.27 -7.73 2.63
N LEU A 212 10.52 -9.04 2.60
CA LEU A 212 10.01 -10.00 3.58
C LEU A 212 10.25 -9.58 5.04
N TYR A 213 11.43 -9.03 5.36
CA TYR A 213 11.78 -8.60 6.72
C TYR A 213 10.93 -7.41 7.18
N VAL A 214 10.72 -6.44 6.31
CA VAL A 214 9.86 -5.27 6.57
C VAL A 214 8.40 -5.72 6.74
N MET A 215 7.90 -6.60 5.87
CA MET A 215 6.55 -7.15 5.93
C MET A 215 6.32 -7.89 7.27
N LEU A 216 7.22 -8.78 7.65
CA LEU A 216 7.11 -9.54 8.90
C LEU A 216 7.25 -8.63 10.12
N ALA A 217 8.14 -7.64 10.09
CA ALA A 217 8.28 -6.66 11.17
C ALA A 217 6.99 -5.84 11.35
N LYS A 218 6.35 -5.39 10.26
CA LYS A 218 5.04 -4.72 10.30
C LYS A 218 3.97 -5.61 10.96
N ALA A 219 3.89 -6.88 10.57
CA ALA A 219 2.95 -7.82 11.18
C ALA A 219 3.22 -8.04 12.67
N PHE A 220 4.50 -8.11 13.06
CA PHE A 220 4.93 -8.30 14.44
C PHE A 220 4.57 -7.09 15.32
N VAL A 221 4.94 -5.88 14.92
CA VAL A 221 4.64 -4.67 15.69
C VAL A 221 3.16 -4.37 15.77
N ALA A 222 2.39 -4.64 14.71
CA ALA A 222 0.94 -4.49 14.73
C ALA A 222 0.25 -5.41 15.76
N LYS A 223 0.85 -6.57 16.07
CA LYS A 223 0.35 -7.49 17.09
C LYS A 223 0.77 -7.10 18.51
N GLN A 224 1.96 -6.52 18.69
CA GLN A 224 2.54 -6.26 20.01
C GLN A 224 2.34 -4.82 20.49
N THR A 225 2.04 -3.89 19.60
CA THR A 225 1.90 -2.47 19.94
C THR A 225 0.52 -1.93 19.55
N HIS A 226 0.28 -0.66 19.87
CA HIS A 226 -0.90 0.07 19.37
C HIS A 226 -0.63 0.77 18.02
N THR A 227 0.56 0.60 17.44
CA THR A 227 0.89 1.12 16.12
C THR A 227 0.27 0.24 15.05
N LEU A 228 -0.57 0.83 14.24
CA LEU A 228 -1.19 0.14 13.10
C LEU A 228 -0.23 0.07 11.91
N VAL A 229 -0.55 -0.79 10.97
CA VAL A 229 0.13 -0.85 9.65
C VAL A 229 -0.89 -0.61 8.53
N ASP A 230 -0.41 -0.26 7.34
CA ASP A 230 -1.25 0.06 6.19
C ASP A 230 -2.04 -1.16 5.68
N LEU A 231 -1.34 -2.10 5.07
CA LEU A 231 -1.93 -3.30 4.46
C LEU A 231 -0.92 -4.45 4.48
N PRO A 232 -1.38 -5.70 4.41
CA PRO A 232 -0.51 -6.84 4.18
C PRO A 232 0.17 -6.70 2.81
N ALA A 233 1.50 -6.75 2.80
CA ALA A 233 2.29 -6.68 1.58
C ALA A 233 2.96 -8.04 1.29
N GLY A 234 3.25 -8.29 0.04
CA GLY A 234 3.98 -9.45 -0.46
C GLY A 234 4.74 -9.06 -1.72
N PRO A 235 5.26 -10.01 -2.48
CA PRO A 235 5.87 -9.75 -3.78
C PRO A 235 4.89 -9.06 -4.73
N SER A 236 5.41 -8.20 -5.59
CA SER A 236 4.62 -7.47 -6.57
C SER A 236 4.03 -8.38 -7.65
N GLU A 237 2.84 -8.07 -8.12
CA GLU A 237 2.03 -8.91 -9.00
C GLU A 237 1.34 -8.10 -10.08
N VAL A 238 1.37 -8.60 -11.33
CA VAL A 238 0.52 -8.10 -12.39
C VAL A 238 -0.29 -9.23 -13.02
N MET A 239 -1.57 -8.97 -13.26
CA MET A 239 -2.38 -9.80 -14.15
C MET A 239 -2.83 -8.98 -15.34
N ILE A 240 -2.63 -9.51 -16.54
CA ILE A 240 -3.06 -8.91 -17.79
C ILE A 240 -4.17 -9.76 -18.37
N VAL A 241 -5.31 -9.16 -18.65
CA VAL A 241 -6.43 -9.74 -19.38
C VAL A 241 -6.42 -9.14 -20.78
N ALA A 242 -6.31 -9.96 -21.82
CA ALA A 242 -6.15 -9.46 -23.19
C ALA A 242 -6.84 -10.35 -24.23
N ASP A 243 -7.40 -9.71 -25.27
CA ASP A 243 -7.95 -10.38 -26.45
C ASP A 243 -6.95 -10.38 -27.65
N GLU A 244 -7.38 -10.87 -28.80
CA GLU A 244 -6.54 -10.94 -30.01
C GLU A 244 -6.18 -9.56 -30.60
N THR A 245 -6.81 -8.47 -30.19
CA THR A 245 -6.53 -7.11 -30.66
C THR A 245 -5.38 -6.45 -29.93
N ALA A 246 -5.01 -6.97 -28.76
CA ALA A 246 -3.91 -6.44 -27.97
C ALA A 246 -2.58 -6.53 -28.73
N ASN A 247 -1.76 -5.48 -28.58
CA ASN A 247 -0.41 -5.48 -29.14
C ASN A 247 0.51 -6.38 -28.30
N PRO A 248 1.06 -7.48 -28.84
CA PRO A 248 1.87 -8.42 -28.09
C PRO A 248 3.16 -7.83 -27.53
N THR A 249 3.69 -6.76 -28.13
CA THR A 249 4.87 -6.05 -27.63
C THR A 249 4.52 -5.23 -26.38
N PHE A 250 3.35 -4.59 -26.34
CA PHE A 250 2.89 -3.84 -25.17
C PHE A 250 2.63 -4.79 -24.01
N VAL A 251 1.90 -5.88 -24.26
CA VAL A 251 1.62 -6.91 -23.25
C VAL A 251 2.91 -7.54 -22.71
N ALA A 252 3.90 -7.79 -23.56
CA ALA A 252 5.20 -8.31 -23.12
C ALA A 252 5.97 -7.28 -22.28
N ALA A 253 5.90 -5.99 -22.59
CA ALA A 253 6.51 -4.93 -21.80
C ALA A 253 5.87 -4.83 -20.40
N ASP A 254 4.54 -4.84 -20.31
CA ASP A 254 3.80 -4.84 -19.05
C ASP A 254 4.08 -6.10 -18.22
N PHE A 255 4.26 -7.24 -18.85
CA PHE A 255 4.64 -8.50 -18.21
C PHE A 255 6.03 -8.42 -17.58
N LEU A 256 6.95 -7.68 -18.20
CA LEU A 256 8.33 -7.50 -17.75
C LEU A 256 8.46 -6.38 -16.70
N SER A 257 7.62 -5.33 -16.74
CA SER A 257 7.66 -4.23 -15.76
C SER A 257 7.51 -4.76 -14.35
N GLN A 258 6.67 -5.76 -14.16
CA GLN A 258 6.50 -6.43 -12.87
C GLN A 258 7.62 -7.41 -12.54
N ALA A 259 8.12 -8.14 -13.55
CA ALA A 259 9.16 -9.16 -13.36
C ALA A 259 10.50 -8.57 -12.88
N GLU A 260 10.79 -7.31 -13.16
CA GLU A 260 12.05 -6.65 -12.75
C GLU A 260 12.09 -6.24 -11.26
N HIS A 261 10.95 -6.23 -10.55
CA HIS A 261 10.90 -5.87 -9.13
C HIS A 261 11.67 -6.87 -8.25
N GLY A 262 11.58 -8.16 -8.56
CA GLY A 262 12.33 -9.16 -7.79
C GLY A 262 12.06 -10.60 -8.22
N PRO A 263 12.83 -11.55 -7.67
CA PRO A 263 12.74 -12.96 -8.03
C PRO A 263 11.43 -13.62 -7.61
N ASP A 264 10.70 -12.99 -6.70
CA ASP A 264 9.43 -13.47 -6.15
C ASP A 264 8.21 -12.81 -6.80
N SER A 265 8.43 -11.82 -7.68
CA SER A 265 7.36 -11.18 -8.46
C SER A 265 6.71 -12.17 -9.42
N GLN A 266 5.41 -11.96 -9.70
CA GLN A 266 4.65 -12.83 -10.57
C GLN A 266 3.86 -12.03 -11.61
N SER A 267 4.01 -12.39 -12.88
CA SER A 267 3.21 -11.86 -13.99
C SER A 267 2.34 -12.96 -14.58
N ILE A 268 1.04 -12.69 -14.77
CA ILE A 268 0.10 -13.64 -15.35
C ILE A 268 -0.61 -12.96 -16.52
N LEU A 269 -0.56 -13.59 -17.71
CA LEU A 269 -1.43 -13.22 -18.83
C LEU A 269 -2.60 -14.23 -18.89
N VAL A 270 -3.81 -13.73 -18.96
CA VAL A 270 -5.01 -14.51 -19.27
C VAL A 270 -5.58 -13.99 -20.58
N THR A 271 -5.73 -14.85 -21.58
CA THR A 271 -6.16 -14.45 -22.93
C THR A 271 -7.06 -15.49 -23.60
N THR A 272 -7.92 -15.03 -24.50
CA THR A 272 -8.68 -15.91 -25.38
C THR A 272 -7.95 -16.24 -26.69
N SER A 273 -6.77 -15.64 -26.93
CA SER A 273 -5.99 -15.77 -28.17
C SER A 273 -4.72 -16.58 -27.99
N GLU A 274 -4.67 -17.80 -28.59
CA GLU A 274 -3.45 -18.61 -28.62
C GLU A 274 -2.29 -17.87 -29.34
N ARG A 275 -2.60 -17.15 -30.43
CA ARG A 275 -1.61 -16.34 -31.17
C ARG A 275 -0.97 -15.29 -30.26
N LEU A 276 -1.78 -14.55 -29.52
CA LEU A 276 -1.27 -13.53 -28.58
C LEU A 276 -0.41 -14.17 -27.51
N ALA A 277 -0.84 -15.31 -26.95
CA ALA A 277 -0.09 -16.04 -25.93
C ALA A 277 1.32 -16.42 -26.42
N ASP A 278 1.42 -17.00 -27.63
CA ASP A 278 2.68 -17.43 -28.21
C ASP A 278 3.60 -16.23 -28.56
N GLU A 279 3.03 -15.15 -29.11
CA GLU A 279 3.78 -13.91 -29.43
C GLU A 279 4.28 -13.20 -28.17
N VAL A 280 3.47 -13.10 -27.12
CA VAL A 280 3.86 -12.48 -25.83
C VAL A 280 4.96 -13.31 -25.16
N ALA A 281 4.82 -14.62 -25.11
CA ALA A 281 5.86 -15.49 -24.53
C ALA A 281 7.22 -15.29 -25.23
N LYS A 282 7.21 -15.21 -26.54
CA LYS A 282 8.42 -14.96 -27.34
C LYS A 282 8.98 -13.56 -27.09
N ASN A 283 8.15 -12.53 -27.21
CA ASN A 283 8.58 -11.14 -27.07
C ASN A 283 9.13 -10.86 -25.68
N ALA A 284 8.48 -11.34 -24.61
CA ALA A 284 8.93 -11.15 -23.26
C ALA A 284 10.32 -11.77 -23.00
N VAL A 285 10.59 -12.98 -23.54
CA VAL A 285 11.91 -13.62 -23.43
C VAL A 285 12.97 -12.86 -24.24
N GLU A 286 12.64 -12.32 -25.41
CA GLU A 286 13.59 -11.55 -26.23
C GLU A 286 13.90 -10.19 -25.59
N MET A 287 12.87 -9.44 -25.15
CA MET A 287 13.03 -8.14 -24.52
C MET A 287 13.76 -8.25 -23.17
N ALA A 288 13.52 -9.28 -22.39
CA ALA A 288 14.19 -9.48 -21.10
C ALA A 288 15.71 -9.53 -21.21
N LYS A 289 16.26 -10.00 -22.33
CA LYS A 289 17.72 -10.09 -22.55
C LYS A 289 18.41 -8.72 -22.65
N GLU A 290 17.66 -7.69 -23.02
CA GLU A 290 18.14 -6.32 -23.18
C GLU A 290 18.04 -5.50 -21.90
N LEU A 291 17.38 -6.05 -20.84
CA LEU A 291 17.14 -5.33 -19.59
C LEU A 291 18.27 -5.53 -18.58
N PRO A 292 18.65 -4.50 -17.81
CA PRO A 292 19.79 -4.57 -16.87
C PRO A 292 19.62 -5.61 -15.75
N ARG A 293 18.37 -5.96 -15.41
CA ARG A 293 18.03 -6.89 -14.30
C ARG A 293 17.67 -8.29 -14.78
N VAL A 294 18.26 -8.74 -15.88
CA VAL A 294 17.93 -10.00 -16.53
C VAL A 294 17.91 -11.22 -15.59
N ASP A 295 18.84 -11.30 -14.63
CA ASP A 295 18.92 -12.42 -13.67
C ASP A 295 17.71 -12.47 -12.72
N LEU A 296 17.19 -11.32 -12.29
CA LEU A 296 15.98 -11.24 -11.47
C LEU A 296 14.74 -11.54 -12.29
N ILE A 297 14.66 -10.98 -13.48
CA ILE A 297 13.57 -11.21 -14.44
C ILE A 297 13.48 -12.71 -14.76
N GLU A 298 14.60 -13.39 -15.03
CA GLU A 298 14.60 -14.83 -15.31
C GLU A 298 13.99 -15.64 -14.16
N GLN A 299 14.28 -15.28 -12.91
CA GLN A 299 13.71 -15.96 -11.74
C GLN A 299 12.21 -15.71 -11.61
N SER A 300 11.77 -14.47 -11.80
CA SER A 300 10.36 -14.09 -11.79
C SER A 300 9.57 -14.79 -12.91
N LEU A 301 10.12 -14.86 -14.14
CA LEU A 301 9.48 -15.52 -15.27
C LEU A 301 9.24 -17.03 -15.04
N LYS A 302 10.04 -17.70 -14.22
CA LYS A 302 9.81 -19.10 -13.83
C LYS A 302 8.53 -19.28 -13.01
N LYS A 303 8.11 -18.24 -12.27
CA LYS A 303 6.89 -18.18 -11.47
C LYS A 303 5.72 -17.58 -12.24
N SER A 304 5.99 -16.94 -13.36
CA SER A 304 5.02 -16.29 -14.22
C SER A 304 4.39 -17.28 -15.20
N ARG A 305 3.21 -16.98 -15.73
CA ARG A 305 2.49 -17.91 -16.58
C ARG A 305 1.52 -17.21 -17.54
N ILE A 306 1.21 -17.93 -18.62
CA ILE A 306 0.21 -17.53 -19.60
C ILE A 306 -0.91 -18.57 -19.58
N ILE A 307 -2.16 -18.12 -19.49
CA ILE A 307 -3.34 -18.98 -19.42
C ILE A 307 -4.25 -18.62 -20.60
N VAL A 308 -4.49 -19.58 -21.49
CA VAL A 308 -5.42 -19.41 -22.59
C VAL A 308 -6.77 -20.02 -22.18
N VAL A 309 -7.82 -19.23 -22.30
CA VAL A 309 -9.20 -19.61 -21.96
C VAL A 309 -10.13 -19.45 -23.16
N ARG A 310 -11.41 -19.78 -23.04
CA ARG A 310 -12.35 -19.75 -24.16
C ARG A 310 -13.21 -18.51 -24.21
N THR A 311 -13.47 -17.86 -23.05
CA THR A 311 -14.42 -16.75 -22.95
C THR A 311 -13.90 -15.65 -22.05
N ASP A 312 -14.43 -14.44 -22.23
CA ASP A 312 -14.16 -13.27 -21.39
C ASP A 312 -14.62 -13.51 -19.94
N ASP A 313 -15.74 -14.23 -19.75
CA ASP A 313 -16.22 -14.60 -18.41
C ASP A 313 -15.20 -15.49 -17.67
N GLU A 314 -14.53 -16.42 -18.37
CA GLU A 314 -13.45 -17.22 -17.79
C GLU A 314 -12.26 -16.34 -17.41
N MET A 315 -11.87 -15.38 -18.27
CA MET A 315 -10.79 -14.42 -17.96
C MET A 315 -11.10 -13.64 -16.70
N MET A 316 -12.26 -13.01 -16.61
CA MET A 316 -12.64 -12.17 -15.48
C MET A 316 -12.85 -12.96 -14.20
N ARG A 317 -13.37 -14.19 -14.29
CA ARG A 317 -13.44 -15.10 -13.13
C ARG A 317 -12.04 -15.40 -12.57
N ILE A 318 -11.06 -15.68 -13.43
CA ILE A 318 -9.68 -15.92 -13.02
C ILE A 318 -9.08 -14.66 -12.38
N ALA A 319 -9.31 -13.49 -12.97
CA ALA A 319 -8.82 -12.22 -12.44
C ALA A 319 -9.37 -11.95 -11.03
N ASN A 320 -10.67 -12.11 -10.82
CA ASN A 320 -11.30 -11.92 -9.52
C ASN A 320 -10.88 -12.98 -8.49
N GLU A 321 -10.67 -14.24 -8.92
CA GLU A 321 -10.18 -15.31 -8.05
C GLU A 321 -8.73 -15.05 -7.60
N TYR A 322 -7.87 -14.60 -8.51
CA TYR A 322 -6.49 -14.23 -8.20
C TYR A 322 -6.41 -12.97 -7.35
N ALA A 323 -7.25 -11.98 -7.62
CA ALA A 323 -7.25 -10.67 -6.94
C ALA A 323 -5.86 -10.01 -7.00
N PRO A 324 -5.40 -9.61 -8.20
CA PRO A 324 -4.06 -9.10 -8.42
C PRO A 324 -3.85 -7.72 -7.77
N GLU A 325 -2.60 -7.40 -7.49
CA GLU A 325 -2.17 -6.04 -7.17
C GLU A 325 -2.49 -5.07 -8.33
N HIS A 326 -1.99 -5.39 -9.52
CA HIS A 326 -2.24 -4.65 -10.75
C HIS A 326 -3.04 -5.52 -11.73
N LEU A 327 -4.16 -5.00 -12.23
CA LEU A 327 -4.96 -5.63 -13.28
C LEU A 327 -4.95 -4.77 -14.53
N ILE A 328 -4.37 -5.26 -15.62
CA ILE A 328 -4.43 -4.60 -16.93
C ILE A 328 -5.50 -5.29 -17.77
N ILE A 329 -6.48 -4.54 -18.27
CA ILE A 329 -7.52 -5.01 -19.17
C ILE A 329 -7.24 -4.42 -20.55
N ASN A 330 -6.44 -5.13 -21.35
CA ASN A 330 -6.08 -4.77 -22.72
C ASN A 330 -6.98 -5.51 -23.71
N HIS A 331 -8.21 -5.05 -23.82
CA HIS A 331 -9.31 -5.72 -24.51
C HIS A 331 -10.15 -4.73 -25.30
N THR A 332 -10.77 -5.18 -26.38
CA THR A 332 -11.70 -4.36 -27.20
C THR A 332 -12.84 -3.79 -26.36
N ASP A 333 -13.39 -4.59 -25.44
CA ASP A 333 -14.48 -4.22 -24.54
C ASP A 333 -13.99 -3.91 -23.11
N ALA A 334 -12.84 -3.21 -22.96
CA ALA A 334 -12.20 -2.97 -21.66
C ALA A 334 -13.15 -2.35 -20.63
N ASP A 335 -13.94 -1.34 -21.01
CA ASP A 335 -14.91 -0.68 -20.12
C ASP A 335 -16.00 -1.64 -19.61
N LYS A 336 -16.49 -2.55 -20.48
CA LYS A 336 -17.47 -3.55 -20.11
C LYS A 336 -16.88 -4.58 -19.14
N LEU A 337 -15.65 -5.02 -19.38
CA LEU A 337 -14.97 -5.95 -18.48
C LEU A 337 -14.60 -5.30 -17.14
N ALA A 338 -14.35 -4.00 -17.13
CA ALA A 338 -14.10 -3.25 -15.91
C ALA A 338 -15.28 -3.33 -14.92
N GLU A 339 -16.53 -3.34 -15.41
CA GLU A 339 -17.72 -3.51 -14.58
C GLU A 339 -17.83 -4.91 -13.93
N MET A 340 -17.04 -5.88 -14.41
CA MET A 340 -17.00 -7.23 -13.85
C MET A 340 -15.88 -7.39 -12.79
N VAL A 341 -15.06 -6.36 -12.57
CA VAL A 341 -13.96 -6.41 -11.60
C VAL A 341 -14.51 -6.31 -10.18
N GLU A 342 -14.26 -7.33 -9.39
CA GLU A 342 -14.60 -7.37 -7.97
C GLU A 342 -13.35 -7.20 -7.08
N ASN A 343 -12.20 -7.71 -7.53
CA ASN A 343 -10.99 -7.82 -6.72
C ASN A 343 -9.74 -7.44 -7.53
N ALA A 344 -9.24 -6.23 -7.31
CA ALA A 344 -7.93 -5.78 -7.80
C ALA A 344 -7.42 -4.61 -6.94
N GLY A 345 -6.11 -4.44 -6.83
CA GLY A 345 -5.54 -3.29 -6.15
C GLY A 345 -5.69 -2.01 -7.00
N SER A 346 -5.33 -2.09 -8.28
CA SER A 346 -5.54 -1.03 -9.29
C SER A 346 -5.86 -1.64 -10.65
N VAL A 347 -6.66 -0.95 -11.48
CA VAL A 347 -7.09 -1.43 -12.79
C VAL A 347 -6.68 -0.44 -13.88
N PHE A 348 -6.09 -0.96 -14.97
CA PHE A 348 -5.61 -0.19 -16.12
C PHE A 348 -6.40 -0.61 -17.36
N LEU A 349 -7.03 0.35 -18.06
CA LEU A 349 -8.00 0.07 -19.11
C LEU A 349 -7.48 0.47 -20.50
N GLY A 350 -7.46 -0.49 -21.41
CA GLY A 350 -7.09 -0.29 -22.81
C GLY A 350 -5.58 -0.38 -23.06
N GLN A 351 -5.22 -0.39 -24.34
CA GLN A 351 -3.86 -0.70 -24.80
C GLN A 351 -2.77 0.31 -24.41
N TYR A 352 -3.15 1.54 -24.01
CA TYR A 352 -2.20 2.60 -23.63
C TYR A 352 -2.06 2.76 -22.11
N ALA A 353 -2.85 2.05 -21.34
CA ALA A 353 -2.85 2.13 -19.89
C ALA A 353 -1.89 1.08 -19.29
N CYS A 354 -0.59 1.38 -19.32
CA CYS A 354 0.43 0.52 -18.72
C CYS A 354 0.45 0.70 -17.19
N GLU A 355 0.85 -0.34 -16.46
CA GLU A 355 1.08 -0.33 -15.00
C GLU A 355 2.00 0.81 -14.57
N SER A 356 3.11 1.02 -15.29
CA SER A 356 4.08 2.07 -15.00
C SER A 356 3.48 3.48 -14.95
N ALA A 357 2.40 3.74 -15.69
CA ALA A 357 1.73 5.04 -15.61
C ALA A 357 1.11 5.26 -14.21
N GLY A 358 0.50 4.23 -13.63
CA GLY A 358 -0.03 4.26 -12.27
C GLY A 358 1.06 4.34 -11.20
N ASP A 359 2.12 3.59 -11.40
CA ASP A 359 3.22 3.51 -10.44
C ASP A 359 4.00 4.82 -10.30
N TYR A 360 4.04 5.63 -11.36
CA TYR A 360 4.85 6.84 -11.35
C TYR A 360 4.05 8.14 -11.41
N ALA A 361 3.05 8.28 -12.28
CA ALA A 361 2.63 9.61 -12.68
C ALA A 361 1.14 9.85 -12.94
N SER A 362 0.28 8.84 -13.13
CA SER A 362 -1.13 9.04 -13.46
C SER A 362 -1.95 9.69 -12.34
N GLY A 363 -1.50 9.53 -11.08
CA GLY A 363 -2.12 10.15 -9.92
C GLY A 363 -2.76 9.17 -8.93
N THR A 364 -3.03 7.92 -9.31
CA THR A 364 -3.43 6.85 -8.40
C THR A 364 -2.26 6.44 -7.49
N ASN A 365 -2.52 5.66 -6.44
CA ASN A 365 -1.47 5.21 -5.52
C ASN A 365 -0.95 3.84 -5.93
N HIS A 366 0.36 3.64 -5.87
CA HIS A 366 1.00 2.37 -6.16
C HIS A 366 1.21 1.47 -4.93
N THR A 367 0.91 1.96 -3.72
CA THR A 367 0.96 1.11 -2.53
C THR A 367 -0.34 0.33 -2.44
N LEU A 368 -0.33 -0.85 -3.01
CA LEU A 368 -1.50 -1.68 -3.29
C LEU A 368 -1.44 -3.00 -2.50
N PRO A 369 -2.60 -3.63 -2.23
CA PRO A 369 -2.63 -4.95 -1.62
C PRO A 369 -2.15 -6.02 -2.60
N THR A 370 -1.18 -6.83 -2.15
CA THR A 370 -0.64 -7.97 -2.89
C THR A 370 -1.14 -9.29 -2.31
N SER A 371 -0.74 -10.40 -2.89
CA SER A 371 -0.99 -11.76 -2.36
C SER A 371 -2.48 -12.09 -2.16
N GLY A 372 -3.34 -11.57 -3.04
CA GLY A 372 -4.79 -11.78 -2.99
C GLY A 372 -5.51 -10.95 -1.93
N ASN A 373 -4.80 -10.08 -1.22
CA ASN A 373 -5.40 -9.22 -0.21
C ASN A 373 -6.33 -8.14 -0.81
N ALA A 374 -6.31 -7.91 -2.13
CA ALA A 374 -7.25 -7.04 -2.81
C ALA A 374 -8.72 -7.49 -2.66
N LYS A 375 -8.97 -8.70 -2.15
CA LYS A 375 -10.32 -9.18 -1.75
C LYS A 375 -10.88 -8.46 -0.52
N ALA A 376 -10.05 -7.83 0.29
CA ALA A 376 -10.46 -7.22 1.55
C ALA A 376 -9.80 -5.86 1.84
N TYR A 377 -8.74 -5.53 1.13
CA TYR A 377 -7.98 -4.29 1.33
C TYR A 377 -7.99 -3.45 0.07
N SER A 378 -8.09 -2.14 0.25
CA SER A 378 -7.86 -1.15 -0.82
C SER A 378 -6.41 -0.71 -0.85
N GLY A 379 -5.96 -0.17 -1.97
CA GLY A 379 -4.71 0.58 -2.04
C GLY A 379 -4.72 1.81 -1.12
N VAL A 380 -3.54 2.33 -0.82
CA VAL A 380 -3.40 3.54 0.01
C VAL A 380 -4.14 4.71 -0.64
N ASN A 381 -4.93 5.39 0.16
CA ASN A 381 -5.74 6.55 -0.22
C ASN A 381 -5.86 7.52 0.96
N ILE A 382 -6.63 8.60 0.82
CA ILE A 382 -6.83 9.59 1.91
C ILE A 382 -7.40 8.95 3.17
N ASP A 383 -8.38 8.04 3.06
CA ASP A 383 -8.99 7.37 4.20
C ASP A 383 -7.97 6.54 5.01
N SER A 384 -6.89 6.09 4.38
CA SER A 384 -5.81 5.34 5.04
C SER A 384 -5.11 6.16 6.13
N PHE A 385 -5.11 7.50 5.99
CA PHE A 385 -4.50 8.48 6.90
C PHE A 385 -5.48 9.15 7.85
N MET A 386 -6.74 8.71 7.84
CA MET A 386 -7.81 9.31 8.62
C MET A 386 -8.53 8.27 9.49
N LYS A 387 -9.23 8.76 10.49
CA LYS A 387 -10.21 7.99 11.26
C LYS A 387 -11.52 8.74 11.27
N LYS A 388 -12.64 8.00 11.24
CA LYS A 388 -13.98 8.56 11.23
C LYS A 388 -14.54 8.52 12.65
N ILE A 389 -14.91 9.70 13.18
CA ILE A 389 -15.44 9.85 14.53
C ILE A 389 -16.90 10.25 14.42
N THR A 390 -17.77 9.53 15.13
CA THR A 390 -19.20 9.85 15.24
C THR A 390 -19.48 10.75 16.44
N PHE A 391 -20.42 11.67 16.26
CA PHE A 391 -20.91 12.56 17.29
C PHE A 391 -22.43 12.43 17.33
N GLN A 392 -23.01 12.42 18.53
CA GLN A 392 -24.44 12.35 18.73
C GLN A 392 -24.88 13.51 19.63
N ARG A 393 -25.93 14.20 19.22
CA ARG A 393 -26.59 15.22 20.01
C ARG A 393 -28.06 14.88 20.15
N LEU A 394 -28.55 14.85 21.39
CA LEU A 394 -29.97 14.69 21.70
C LEU A 394 -30.47 15.94 22.41
N THR A 395 -31.61 16.44 21.98
CA THR A 395 -32.36 17.46 22.69
C THR A 395 -33.26 16.81 23.76
N ALA A 396 -33.92 17.63 24.59
CA ALA A 396 -34.91 17.14 25.54
C ALA A 396 -36.08 16.43 24.81
N GLU A 397 -36.51 16.94 23.66
CA GLU A 397 -37.51 16.29 22.80
C GLU A 397 -36.99 14.97 22.23
N GLY A 398 -35.75 14.95 21.73
CA GLY A 398 -35.11 13.76 21.20
C GLY A 398 -35.01 12.63 22.22
N ILE A 399 -34.60 12.92 23.46
CA ILE A 399 -34.54 11.87 24.51
C ILE A 399 -35.94 11.47 24.98
N ALA A 400 -36.93 12.35 24.98
CA ALA A 400 -38.30 11.99 25.32
C ALA A 400 -38.91 10.99 24.31
N THR A 401 -38.57 11.16 23.02
CA THR A 401 -39.06 10.30 21.93
C THR A 401 -38.27 9.00 21.82
N LEU A 402 -36.91 9.08 21.79
CA LEU A 402 -36.06 7.91 21.60
C LEU A 402 -35.81 7.10 22.89
N GLY A 403 -35.88 7.76 24.04
CA GLY A 403 -35.55 7.15 25.33
C GLY A 403 -36.33 5.89 25.68
N PRO A 404 -37.67 5.83 25.48
CA PRO A 404 -38.44 4.59 25.69
C PRO A 404 -37.98 3.40 24.84
N VAL A 405 -37.48 3.66 23.62
CA VAL A 405 -36.91 2.61 22.77
C VAL A 405 -35.60 2.10 23.37
N VAL A 406 -34.75 3.02 23.86
CA VAL A 406 -33.47 2.65 24.54
C VAL A 406 -33.76 1.83 25.80
N GLU A 407 -34.76 2.23 26.61
CA GLU A 407 -35.16 1.48 27.81
C GLU A 407 -35.58 0.04 27.48
N THR A 408 -36.42 -0.12 26.46
CA THR A 408 -36.93 -1.45 26.05
C THR A 408 -35.81 -2.34 25.51
N MET A 409 -34.92 -1.80 24.70
CA MET A 409 -33.80 -2.56 24.13
C MET A 409 -32.81 -2.97 25.21
N ALA A 410 -32.42 -2.02 26.08
CA ALA A 410 -31.46 -2.28 27.17
C ALA A 410 -31.99 -3.30 28.17
N GLU A 411 -33.30 -3.27 28.47
CA GLU A 411 -33.97 -4.27 29.27
C GLU A 411 -33.97 -5.65 28.62
N GLY A 412 -34.25 -5.72 27.32
CA GLY A 412 -34.22 -6.95 26.54
C GLY A 412 -32.83 -7.62 26.52
N GLU A 413 -31.75 -6.84 26.57
CA GLU A 413 -30.38 -7.31 26.69
C GLU A 413 -29.94 -7.57 28.16
N GLY A 414 -30.76 -7.22 29.15
CA GLY A 414 -30.43 -7.32 30.56
C GLY A 414 -29.45 -6.25 31.07
N LEU A 415 -29.22 -5.16 30.27
CA LEU A 415 -28.30 -4.08 30.59
C LEU A 415 -29.00 -2.95 31.34
N LEU A 416 -29.40 -3.20 32.62
CA LEU A 416 -30.23 -2.30 33.41
C LEU A 416 -29.58 -0.92 33.71
N ALA A 417 -28.25 -0.84 33.73
CA ALA A 417 -27.56 0.44 33.89
C ALA A 417 -27.69 1.31 32.60
N HIS A 418 -27.71 0.72 31.41
CA HIS A 418 -28.00 1.41 30.15
C HIS A 418 -29.45 1.91 30.14
N LYS A 419 -30.42 1.08 30.56
CA LYS A 419 -31.81 1.49 30.74
C LYS A 419 -31.90 2.68 31.70
N LEU A 420 -31.29 2.59 32.90
CA LEU A 420 -31.31 3.67 33.87
C LEU A 420 -30.77 4.98 33.33
N ALA A 421 -29.70 4.93 32.49
CA ALA A 421 -29.15 6.13 31.89
C ALA A 421 -30.16 6.90 30.97
N ALA A 422 -31.08 6.20 30.33
CA ALA A 422 -32.16 6.80 29.57
C ALA A 422 -33.29 7.25 30.52
N THR A 423 -33.73 6.40 31.42
CA THR A 423 -34.86 6.64 32.38
C THR A 423 -34.69 7.96 33.14
N VAL A 424 -33.54 8.20 33.76
CA VAL A 424 -33.32 9.41 34.58
C VAL A 424 -33.39 10.71 33.72
N ARG A 425 -33.03 10.66 32.43
CA ARG A 425 -33.13 11.78 31.51
C ARG A 425 -34.58 12.03 31.09
N ILE A 426 -35.32 10.96 30.79
CA ILE A 426 -36.75 11.03 30.43
C ILE A 426 -37.54 11.64 31.59
N GLU A 427 -37.31 11.15 32.84
CA GLU A 427 -37.96 11.66 34.01
C GLU A 427 -37.66 13.15 34.26
N GLN A 428 -36.43 13.56 34.02
CA GLN A 428 -36.06 14.98 34.16
C GLN A 428 -36.76 15.88 33.12
N VAL A 429 -36.93 15.39 31.88
CA VAL A 429 -37.66 16.12 30.84
C VAL A 429 -39.15 16.24 31.19
N LYS A 430 -39.77 15.19 31.78
CA LYS A 430 -41.18 15.19 32.21
C LYS A 430 -41.47 16.13 33.38
N LYS A 431 -40.44 16.50 34.13
CA LYS A 431 -40.56 17.45 35.29
C LYS A 431 -40.45 18.90 34.91
N ARG A 432 -40.06 19.22 33.65
CA ARG A 432 -39.99 20.58 33.08
C ARG A 432 -41.25 20.91 32.32
#